data_c7a2f344ef6bfe3acf2836578184c9ae
#
_entry.id   c7a2f344ef6bfe3acf2836578184c9ae
#
_cell.length_a   1.000
_cell.length_b   1.000
_cell.length_c   1.000
_cell.angle_alpha   90.00
_cell.angle_beta   90.00
_cell.angle_gamma   90.00
#
_symmetry.space_group_name_H-M   'P 1'
#
loop_
_entity.id
_entity.type
_entity.pdbx_description
1 polymer ?
#
loop_
_entity_poly.entity_id
_entity_poly.type
_entity_poly.pdbx_seq_one_letter_code
_entity_poly.pdbx_strand_id
1 'polypeptide(L)'
;MTIFIVMLIIAGTAFWAFSQALRAETNVRYTGTALIVSEKLTKTIRTMEANARNVFDEVERHLDSPATVEKALMSKSLTNPDVRGYFTAFRPDYFKEKGRWYEPYVHQNQKGKFELTQVGSARHDYTKSE
;
A
#
# COMPACT_ATOMS: atom_id res chain seq x y z
N MET A 1 -62.62 22.01 10.02
CA MET A 1 -62.15 20.59 9.91
C MET A 1 -61.48 20.28 8.58
N THR A 2 -62.03 20.67 7.44
CA THR A 2 -61.49 20.39 6.11
C THR A 2 -60.11 21.02 5.86
N ILE A 3 -59.88 22.26 6.33
CA ILE A 3 -58.59 22.96 6.17
C ILE A 3 -57.46 22.26 6.92
N PHE A 4 -57.75 21.70 8.10
CA PHE A 4 -56.74 20.98 8.90
C PHE A 4 -56.28 19.67 8.26
N ILE A 5 -57.18 18.95 7.61
CA ILE A 5 -56.90 17.72 6.88
C ILE A 5 -56.05 18.03 5.65
N VAL A 6 -56.37 19.09 4.90
CA VAL A 6 -55.60 19.53 3.74
C VAL A 6 -54.18 19.94 4.14
N MET A 7 -54.00 20.66 5.23
CA MET A 7 -52.68 21.03 5.75
C MET A 7 -51.85 19.80 6.18
N LEU A 8 -52.44 18.79 6.79
CA LEU A 8 -51.77 17.55 7.15
C LEU A 8 -51.28 16.74 5.91
N ILE A 9 -52.10 16.72 4.86
CA ILE A 9 -51.75 16.05 3.62
C ILE A 9 -50.56 16.76 2.93
N ILE A 10 -50.60 18.10 2.85
CA ILE A 10 -49.52 18.90 2.28
C ILE A 10 -48.22 18.72 3.07
N ALA A 11 -48.27 18.79 4.39
CA ALA A 11 -47.12 18.59 5.28
C ALA A 11 -46.54 17.15 5.13
N GLY A 12 -47.41 16.14 5.05
CA GLY A 12 -47.00 14.74 4.88
C GLY A 12 -46.32 14.48 3.52
N THR A 13 -46.86 15.02 2.44
CA THR A 13 -46.26 14.88 1.11
C THR A 13 -44.96 15.65 0.96
N ALA A 14 -44.85 16.85 1.54
CA ALA A 14 -43.61 17.62 1.54
C ALA A 14 -42.52 16.93 2.36
N PHE A 15 -42.84 16.36 3.52
CA PHE A 15 -41.91 15.60 4.33
C PHE A 15 -41.44 14.34 3.62
N TRP A 16 -42.32 13.61 2.97
CA TRP A 16 -41.99 12.42 2.21
C TRP A 16 -41.04 12.73 1.01
N ALA A 17 -41.37 13.77 0.24
CA ALA A 17 -40.54 14.22 -0.88
C ALA A 17 -39.12 14.65 -0.43
N PHE A 18 -39.05 15.38 0.70
CA PHE A 18 -37.80 15.82 1.29
C PHE A 18 -36.94 14.62 1.77
N SER A 19 -37.56 13.64 2.44
CA SER A 19 -36.85 12.43 2.88
C SER A 19 -36.32 11.60 1.72
N GLN A 20 -37.07 11.52 0.62
CA GLN A 20 -36.62 10.84 -0.61
C GLN A 20 -35.41 11.56 -1.23
N ALA A 21 -35.45 12.87 -1.33
CA ALA A 21 -34.36 13.68 -1.85
C ALA A 21 -33.08 13.55 -1.02
N LEU A 22 -33.19 13.59 0.31
CA LEU A 22 -32.06 13.38 1.20
C LEU A 22 -31.44 11.99 1.08
N ARG A 23 -32.26 10.94 0.99
CA ARG A 23 -31.76 9.56 0.81
C ARG A 23 -31.03 9.40 -0.53
N ALA A 24 -31.57 9.96 -1.60
CA ALA A 24 -30.94 9.93 -2.92
C ALA A 24 -29.60 10.66 -2.92
N GLU A 25 -29.53 11.86 -2.35
CA GLU A 25 -28.27 12.63 -2.27
C GLU A 25 -27.23 11.94 -1.40
N THR A 26 -27.63 11.37 -0.25
CA THR A 26 -26.73 10.62 0.63
C THR A 26 -26.16 9.40 -0.05
N ASN A 27 -26.98 8.60 -0.74
CA ASN A 27 -26.52 7.43 -1.48
C ASN A 27 -25.53 7.79 -2.60
N VAL A 28 -25.79 8.85 -3.37
CA VAL A 28 -24.89 9.34 -4.42
C VAL A 28 -23.54 9.78 -3.86
N ARG A 29 -23.55 10.48 -2.74
CA ARG A 29 -22.30 10.91 -2.07
C ARG A 29 -21.48 9.73 -1.57
N TYR A 30 -22.10 8.75 -0.89
CA TYR A 30 -21.41 7.56 -0.40
C TYR A 30 -20.85 6.71 -1.54
N THR A 31 -21.62 6.49 -2.60
CA THR A 31 -21.18 5.73 -3.76
C THR A 31 -20.03 6.44 -4.48
N GLY A 32 -20.12 7.75 -4.69
CA GLY A 32 -19.06 8.55 -5.29
C GLY A 32 -17.75 8.51 -4.48
N THR A 33 -17.83 8.67 -3.16
CA THR A 33 -16.67 8.60 -2.26
C THR A 33 -16.05 7.19 -2.27
N ALA A 34 -16.87 6.13 -2.22
CA ALA A 34 -16.40 4.75 -2.28
C ALA A 34 -15.68 4.43 -3.59
N LEU A 35 -16.20 4.91 -4.73
CA LEU A 35 -15.54 4.76 -6.03
C LEU A 35 -14.19 5.46 -6.08
N ILE A 36 -14.10 6.70 -5.63
CA ILE A 36 -12.85 7.47 -5.58
C ILE A 36 -11.82 6.78 -4.70
N VAL A 37 -12.20 6.29 -3.53
CA VAL A 37 -11.31 5.56 -2.61
C VAL A 37 -10.85 4.25 -3.24
N SER A 38 -11.75 3.49 -3.85
CA SER A 38 -11.44 2.23 -4.55
C SER A 38 -10.47 2.45 -5.72
N GLU A 39 -10.70 3.48 -6.52
CA GLU A 39 -9.83 3.82 -7.66
C GLU A 39 -8.44 4.26 -7.18
N LYS A 40 -8.38 5.10 -6.16
CA LYS A 40 -7.12 5.54 -5.53
C LYS A 40 -6.35 4.37 -4.93
N LEU A 41 -7.03 3.45 -4.24
CA LEU A 41 -6.44 2.25 -3.68
C LEU A 41 -5.87 1.34 -4.78
N THR A 42 -6.65 1.08 -5.84
CA THR A 42 -6.23 0.28 -6.99
C THR A 42 -4.99 0.87 -7.66
N LYS A 43 -4.96 2.19 -7.87
CA LYS A 43 -3.80 2.89 -8.41
C LYS A 43 -2.57 2.73 -7.52
N THR A 44 -2.75 2.87 -6.21
CA THR A 44 -1.66 2.70 -5.24
C THR A 44 -1.09 1.28 -5.27
N ILE A 45 -1.96 0.26 -5.27
CA ILE A 45 -1.54 -1.15 -5.36
C ILE A 45 -0.75 -1.41 -6.65
N ARG A 46 -1.26 -0.96 -7.81
CA ARG A 46 -0.55 -1.12 -9.08
C ARG A 46 0.82 -0.44 -9.10
N THR A 47 0.92 0.73 -8.48
CA THR A 47 2.21 1.42 -8.34
C THR A 47 3.17 0.64 -7.45
N MET A 48 2.70 0.07 -6.34
CA MET A 48 3.50 -0.78 -5.46
C MET A 48 3.98 -2.05 -6.16
N GLU A 49 3.10 -2.73 -6.93
CA GLU A 49 3.45 -3.90 -7.72
C GLU A 49 4.52 -3.58 -8.78
N ALA A 50 4.36 -2.48 -9.51
CA ALA A 50 5.35 -2.03 -10.50
C ALA A 50 6.70 -1.72 -9.84
N ASN A 51 6.71 -1.05 -8.68
CA ASN A 51 7.93 -0.77 -7.94
C ASN A 51 8.60 -2.04 -7.44
N ALA A 52 7.85 -2.99 -6.89
CA ALA A 52 8.37 -4.27 -6.43
C ALA A 52 9.00 -5.07 -7.60
N ARG A 53 8.34 -5.10 -8.75
CA ARG A 53 8.87 -5.75 -9.96
C ARG A 53 10.16 -5.08 -10.43
N ASN A 54 10.21 -3.75 -10.48
CA ASN A 54 11.41 -3.01 -10.86
C ASN A 54 12.60 -3.28 -9.93
N VAL A 55 12.34 -3.45 -8.63
CA VAL A 55 13.38 -3.82 -7.65
C VAL A 55 13.85 -5.24 -7.89
N PHE A 56 12.91 -6.18 -8.10
CA PHE A 56 13.23 -7.57 -8.40
C PHE A 56 14.12 -7.69 -9.66
N ASP A 57 13.72 -7.07 -10.76
CA ASP A 57 14.46 -7.08 -12.02
C ASP A 57 15.86 -6.45 -11.87
N GLU A 58 15.99 -5.44 -11.01
CA GLU A 58 17.28 -4.82 -10.73
C GLU A 58 18.18 -5.72 -9.89
N VAL A 59 17.63 -6.33 -8.85
CA VAL A 59 18.37 -7.28 -8.00
C VAL A 59 18.79 -8.51 -8.81
N GLU A 60 17.89 -9.05 -9.65
CA GLU A 60 18.17 -10.21 -10.50
C GLU A 60 19.35 -9.97 -11.44
N ARG A 61 19.49 -8.76 -11.96
CA ARG A 61 20.64 -8.38 -12.80
C ARG A 61 21.96 -8.21 -12.05
N HIS A 62 21.94 -8.16 -10.74
CA HIS A 62 23.09 -7.88 -9.87
C HIS A 62 23.34 -8.99 -8.83
N LEU A 63 23.05 -10.24 -9.20
CA LEU A 63 23.25 -11.41 -8.33
C LEU A 63 24.71 -11.90 -8.25
N ASP A 64 25.66 -11.15 -8.79
CA ASP A 64 27.07 -11.53 -8.83
C ASP A 64 27.71 -11.57 -7.44
N SER A 65 27.29 -10.68 -6.56
CA SER A 65 27.78 -10.59 -5.18
C SER A 65 26.79 -9.91 -4.25
N PRO A 66 26.87 -10.13 -2.91
CA PRO A 66 26.05 -9.39 -1.95
C PRO A 66 26.19 -7.88 -2.07
N ALA A 67 27.40 -7.40 -2.34
CA ALA A 67 27.69 -5.97 -2.46
C ALA A 67 26.94 -5.33 -3.65
N THR A 68 26.83 -6.03 -4.78
CA THR A 68 26.07 -5.55 -5.93
C THR A 68 24.57 -5.53 -5.67
N VAL A 69 24.03 -6.54 -4.97
CA VAL A 69 22.63 -6.57 -4.50
C VAL A 69 22.33 -5.40 -3.58
N GLU A 70 23.15 -5.17 -2.57
CA GLU A 70 22.99 -4.08 -1.60
C GLU A 70 23.02 -2.70 -2.27
N LYS A 71 23.92 -2.53 -3.24
CA LYS A 71 24.00 -1.32 -4.06
C LYS A 71 22.77 -1.11 -4.94
N ALA A 72 22.24 -2.19 -5.55
CA ALA A 72 21.02 -2.15 -6.36
C ALA A 72 19.80 -1.73 -5.51
N LEU A 73 19.63 -2.32 -4.32
CA LEU A 73 18.57 -1.95 -3.38
C LEU A 73 18.67 -0.49 -2.95
N MET A 74 19.87 -0.02 -2.60
CA MET A 74 20.11 1.36 -2.21
C MET A 74 19.79 2.33 -3.35
N SER A 75 20.22 2.03 -4.58
CA SER A 75 19.94 2.83 -5.77
C SER A 75 18.44 2.98 -6.02
N LYS A 76 17.68 1.88 -5.92
CA LYS A 76 16.23 1.90 -6.09
C LYS A 76 15.51 2.67 -4.99
N SER A 77 15.97 2.56 -3.76
CA SER A 77 15.44 3.34 -2.64
C SER A 77 15.62 4.85 -2.84
N LEU A 78 16.77 5.27 -3.34
CA LEU A 78 17.05 6.68 -3.63
C LEU A 78 16.21 7.24 -4.79
N THR A 79 15.83 6.41 -5.75
CA THR A 79 14.98 6.81 -6.88
C THR A 79 13.49 6.85 -6.57
N ASN A 80 13.06 6.27 -5.43
CA ASN A 80 11.68 6.20 -4.99
C ASN A 80 11.52 6.63 -3.53
N PRO A 81 11.67 7.91 -3.22
CA PRO A 81 11.68 8.41 -1.83
C PRO A 81 10.34 8.23 -1.11
N ASP A 82 9.25 8.01 -1.83
CA ASP A 82 7.91 7.76 -1.25
C ASP A 82 7.78 6.35 -0.66
N VAL A 83 8.69 5.44 -1.01
CA VAL A 83 8.75 4.09 -0.45
C VAL A 83 9.71 4.09 0.73
N ARG A 84 9.23 3.67 1.88
CA ARG A 84 10.01 3.69 3.12
C ARG A 84 11.17 2.70 3.16
N GLY A 85 11.13 1.66 2.33
CA GLY A 85 12.22 0.72 2.23
C GLY A 85 11.93 -0.44 1.29
N TYR A 86 13.00 -1.12 0.94
CA TYR A 86 13.00 -2.34 0.13
C TYR A 86 13.84 -3.41 0.77
N PHE A 87 13.40 -4.63 0.68
CA PHE A 87 14.17 -5.79 1.12
C PHE A 87 14.12 -6.90 0.08
N THR A 88 15.09 -7.79 0.13
CA THR A 88 15.05 -9.06 -0.58
C THR A 88 15.47 -10.17 0.37
N ALA A 89 14.81 -11.32 0.29
CA ALA A 89 15.18 -12.51 1.04
C ALA A 89 15.74 -13.56 0.07
N PHE A 90 16.89 -14.11 0.40
CA PHE A 90 17.54 -15.12 -0.40
C PHE A 90 17.32 -16.51 0.20
N ARG A 91 17.31 -17.54 -0.65
CA ARG A 91 17.32 -18.92 -0.17
C ARG A 91 18.54 -19.14 0.76
N PRO A 92 18.44 -20.04 1.74
CA PRO A 92 19.56 -20.33 2.65
C PRO A 92 20.87 -20.57 1.90
N ASP A 93 21.93 -19.94 2.39
CA ASP A 93 23.31 -20.09 1.88
C ASP A 93 23.50 -19.75 0.38
N TYR A 94 22.61 -18.93 -0.21
CA TYR A 94 22.75 -18.48 -1.59
C TYR A 94 24.10 -17.77 -1.81
N PHE A 95 24.43 -16.82 -0.93
CA PHE A 95 25.76 -16.25 -0.82
C PHE A 95 26.44 -16.85 0.42
N LYS A 96 27.39 -17.73 0.24
CA LYS A 96 28.06 -18.46 1.33
C LYS A 96 28.65 -17.55 2.41
N GLU A 97 29.19 -16.40 1.99
CA GLU A 97 29.78 -15.38 2.86
C GLU A 97 28.74 -14.66 3.78
N LYS A 98 27.48 -14.66 3.38
CA LYS A 98 26.38 -14.03 4.15
C LYS A 98 25.62 -15.03 5.04
N GLY A 99 25.89 -16.33 4.87
CA GLY A 99 25.29 -17.39 5.65
C GLY A 99 23.82 -17.66 5.29
N ARG A 100 23.15 -18.35 6.22
CA ARG A 100 21.82 -18.94 5.99
C ARG A 100 20.71 -17.92 5.80
N TRP A 101 20.72 -16.80 6.52
CA TRP A 101 19.62 -15.84 6.57
C TRP A 101 20.03 -14.49 5.98
N TYR A 102 20.29 -14.47 4.68
CA TYR A 102 20.63 -13.21 4.00
C TYR A 102 19.38 -12.51 3.54
N GLU A 103 19.02 -11.43 4.24
CA GLU A 103 17.86 -10.57 3.99
C GLU A 103 18.28 -9.10 4.15
N PRO A 104 18.94 -8.52 3.13
CA PRO A 104 19.29 -7.10 3.15
C PRO A 104 18.04 -6.24 3.04
N TYR A 105 17.95 -5.25 3.90
CA TYR A 105 16.86 -4.29 3.97
C TYR A 105 17.39 -2.87 3.94
N VAL A 106 16.99 -2.11 2.93
CA VAL A 106 17.25 -0.68 2.84
C VAL A 106 16.01 0.06 3.27
N HIS A 107 16.11 0.93 4.26
CA HIS A 107 14.98 1.67 4.81
C HIS A 107 15.36 3.11 5.15
N GLN A 108 14.36 3.99 5.21
CA GLN A 108 14.53 5.35 5.70
C GLN A 108 14.58 5.36 7.22
N ASN A 109 15.60 5.99 7.78
CA ASN A 109 15.67 6.28 9.21
C ASN A 109 14.79 7.48 9.59
N GLN A 110 14.75 7.83 10.89
CA GLN A 110 13.97 8.95 11.42
C GLN A 110 14.35 10.32 10.81
N LYS A 111 15.56 10.43 10.24
CA LYS A 111 16.05 11.65 9.57
C LYS A 111 15.81 11.67 8.06
N GLY A 112 15.07 10.66 7.53
CA GLY A 112 14.80 10.53 6.11
C GLY A 112 15.99 10.02 5.27
N LYS A 113 17.08 9.58 5.90
CA LYS A 113 18.22 8.95 5.21
C LYS A 113 17.99 7.46 5.03
N PHE A 114 18.36 6.93 3.86
CA PHE A 114 18.35 5.49 3.62
C PHE A 114 19.56 4.82 4.27
N GLU A 115 19.28 3.72 4.96
CA GLU A 115 20.26 2.88 5.64
C GLU A 115 20.06 1.42 5.25
N LEU A 116 21.17 0.69 5.13
CA LEU A 116 21.17 -0.74 4.86
C LEU A 116 21.31 -1.51 6.18
N THR A 117 20.41 -2.45 6.41
CA THR A 117 20.44 -3.36 7.56
C THR A 117 20.26 -4.81 7.12
N GLN A 118 20.65 -5.75 7.96
CA GLN A 118 20.39 -7.18 7.80
C GLN A 118 19.27 -7.58 8.76
N VAL A 119 18.15 -8.08 8.25
CA VAL A 119 16.98 -8.46 9.05
C VAL A 119 16.97 -9.95 9.34
N GLY A 120 17.25 -10.79 8.35
CA GLY A 120 17.28 -12.24 8.49
C GLY A 120 18.26 -12.71 9.57
N SER A 121 17.81 -13.58 10.45
CA SER A 121 18.60 -14.12 11.56
C SER A 121 17.97 -15.40 12.11
N ALA A 122 18.65 -16.08 13.03
CA ALA A 122 18.09 -17.24 13.72
C ALA A 122 16.79 -16.91 14.51
N ARG A 123 16.61 -15.66 14.92
CA ARG A 123 15.40 -15.18 15.60
C ARG A 123 14.32 -14.74 14.63
N HIS A 124 14.70 -14.28 13.46
CA HIS A 124 13.82 -13.90 12.36
C HIS A 124 14.12 -14.79 11.15
N ASP A 125 13.67 -16.04 11.25
CA ASP A 125 13.87 -17.06 10.22
C ASP A 125 12.71 -17.04 9.22
N TYR A 126 12.87 -16.24 8.17
CA TYR A 126 11.90 -16.11 7.08
C TYR A 126 11.69 -17.40 6.27
N THR A 127 12.59 -18.39 6.42
CA THR A 127 12.45 -19.69 5.74
C THR A 127 11.40 -20.60 6.37
N LYS A 128 10.87 -20.23 7.53
CA LYS A 128 9.84 -20.96 8.29
C LYS A 128 8.49 -20.25 8.30
N SER A 129 8.38 -19.05 7.73
CA SER A 129 7.09 -18.39 7.56
C SER A 129 6.34 -19.05 6.41
N GLU A 130 5.28 -19.79 6.77
CA GLU A 130 4.26 -20.27 5.84
C GLU A 130 3.25 -19.15 5.53
#